data_8960f470b1614dbb62a0bdb0d5645278
#
_entry.id   8960f470b1614dbb62a0bdb0d5645278
#
_cell.length_a   1.000
_cell.length_b   1.000
_cell.length_c   1.000
_cell.angle_alpha   90.00
_cell.angle_beta   90.00
_cell.angle_gamma   90.00
#
_symmetry.space_group_name_H-M   'P 1'
#
loop_
_entity.id
_entity.type
_entity.pdbx_description
1 polymer ?
#
loop_
_entity_poly.entity_id
_entity_poly.type
_entity_poly.pdbx_seq_one_letter_code
_entity_poly.pdbx_strand_id
1 'polypeptide(L)'
;MQHLDNDVRELTAVERQQIEDEHTHLDQFLRELRETCCEFYSLEGCQGCDSGKVASCQGRLNSFEHVFLDFVIEHFKNEEKIMSKIFSNQDTNECFRLHQQEHDKLLREMQSLMHKLSTESDRGHTSVAIREFHYRITELFGTHARMFDDPFMRQPKDNEK
;
A
#
# COMPACT_ATOMS: atom_id res chain seq x y z
N MET A 1 -42.40 13.04 1.16
CA MET A 1 -40.95 13.29 1.18
C MET A 1 -40.36 12.43 2.26
N GLN A 2 -39.86 11.27 1.93
CA GLN A 2 -39.12 10.42 2.88
C GLN A 2 -37.72 10.98 2.97
N HIS A 3 -37.36 11.53 4.12
CA HIS A 3 -35.98 11.76 4.50
C HIS A 3 -35.28 10.39 4.50
N LEU A 4 -34.45 10.15 3.50
CA LEU A 4 -33.42 9.13 3.57
C LEU A 4 -32.38 9.68 4.58
N ASP A 5 -32.60 9.40 5.85
CA ASP A 5 -31.54 9.48 6.84
C ASP A 5 -30.47 8.49 6.37
N ASN A 6 -29.44 9.02 5.71
CA ASN A 6 -28.20 8.30 5.50
C ASN A 6 -27.57 8.15 6.89
N ASP A 7 -27.90 7.06 7.55
CA ASP A 7 -27.25 6.63 8.79
C ASP A 7 -25.81 6.21 8.47
N VAL A 8 -24.97 7.21 8.15
CA VAL A 8 -23.54 7.03 7.98
C VAL A 8 -22.92 7.13 9.37
N ARG A 9 -22.53 5.98 9.91
CA ARG A 9 -21.82 5.93 11.19
C ARG A 9 -20.42 6.56 11.02
N GLU A 10 -20.00 7.36 11.97
CA GLU A 10 -18.64 7.88 12.01
C GLU A 10 -17.60 6.79 12.33
N LEU A 11 -16.35 7.03 11.87
CA LEU A 11 -15.19 6.26 12.30
C LEU A 11 -14.98 6.37 13.80
N THR A 12 -14.87 5.25 14.47
CA THR A 12 -14.44 5.23 15.88
C THR A 12 -12.97 5.62 15.99
N ALA A 13 -12.55 6.09 17.17
CA ALA A 13 -11.13 6.39 17.42
C ALA A 13 -10.24 5.15 17.25
N VAL A 14 -10.73 3.96 17.61
CA VAL A 14 -10.01 2.69 17.45
C VAL A 14 -9.83 2.33 15.98
N GLU A 15 -10.88 2.46 15.17
CA GLU A 15 -10.82 2.18 13.72
C GLU A 15 -9.88 3.15 13.00
N ARG A 16 -9.93 4.43 13.35
CA ARG A 16 -9.01 5.44 12.83
C ARG A 16 -7.57 5.09 13.18
N GLN A 17 -7.29 4.76 14.43
CA GLN A 17 -5.96 4.40 14.89
C GLN A 17 -5.44 3.15 14.17
N GLN A 18 -6.29 2.15 13.95
CA GLN A 18 -5.91 0.95 13.21
C GLN A 18 -5.44 1.29 11.79
N ILE A 19 -6.18 2.12 11.06
CA ILE A 19 -5.80 2.54 9.70
C ILE A 19 -4.48 3.33 9.72
N GLU A 20 -4.31 4.26 10.65
CA GLU A 20 -3.09 5.06 10.81
C GLU A 20 -1.88 4.19 11.14
N ASP A 21 -2.03 3.19 12.01
CA ASP A 21 -0.96 2.24 12.37
C ASP A 21 -0.57 1.39 11.15
N GLU A 22 -1.54 0.94 10.36
CA GLU A 22 -1.28 0.18 9.14
C GLU A 22 -0.58 1.04 8.07
N HIS A 23 -0.95 2.31 7.89
CA HIS A 23 -0.24 3.24 7.01
C HIS A 23 1.20 3.49 7.47
N THR A 24 1.41 3.63 8.79
CA THR A 24 2.76 3.74 9.35
C THR A 24 3.60 2.49 9.06
N HIS A 25 2.98 1.31 9.11
CA HIS A 25 3.63 0.05 8.80
C HIS A 25 3.97 -0.08 7.31
N LEU A 26 3.10 0.41 6.40
CA LEU A 26 3.42 0.51 4.97
C LEU A 26 4.66 1.38 4.72
N ASP A 27 4.73 2.54 5.37
CA ASP A 27 5.90 3.42 5.27
C ASP A 27 7.18 2.75 5.80
N GLN A 28 7.08 1.91 6.83
CA GLN A 28 8.20 1.12 7.32
C GLN A 28 8.65 0.09 6.29
N PHE A 29 7.74 -0.64 5.65
CA PHE A 29 8.07 -1.57 4.56
C PHE A 29 8.82 -0.88 3.43
N LEU A 30 8.41 0.32 3.05
CA LEU A 30 9.10 1.09 1.99
C LEU A 30 10.51 1.51 2.41
N ARG A 31 10.73 1.82 3.69
CA ARG A 31 12.09 2.07 4.22
C ARG A 31 12.93 0.80 4.20
N GLU A 32 12.40 -0.32 4.66
CA GLU A 32 13.07 -1.63 4.66
C GLU A 32 13.44 -2.07 3.24
N LEU A 33 12.59 -1.78 2.26
CA LEU A 33 12.89 -2.04 0.86
C LEU A 33 14.14 -1.29 0.38
N ARG A 34 14.29 -0.02 0.75
CA ARG A 34 15.53 0.74 0.45
C ARG A 34 16.76 0.11 1.09
N GLU A 35 16.63 -0.36 2.32
CA GLU A 35 17.72 -0.97 3.09
C GLU A 35 18.07 -2.38 2.60
N THR A 36 17.21 -3.01 1.78
CA THR A 36 17.48 -4.32 1.18
C THR A 36 18.70 -4.28 0.26
N CYS A 37 18.93 -3.17 -0.43
CA CYS A 37 20.08 -2.96 -1.30
C CYS A 37 21.06 -1.96 -0.67
N CYS A 38 22.25 -2.42 -0.31
CA CYS A 38 23.29 -1.53 0.25
C CYS A 38 23.81 -0.48 -0.74
N GLU A 39 23.64 -0.72 -2.04
CA GLU A 39 24.04 0.18 -3.13
C GLU A 39 22.85 0.89 -3.79
N PHE A 40 21.76 1.08 -3.02
CA PHE A 40 20.51 1.69 -3.53
C PHE A 40 20.72 3.05 -4.21
N TYR A 41 21.63 3.86 -3.69
CA TYR A 41 21.92 5.18 -4.23
C TYR A 41 23.15 5.21 -5.15
N SER A 42 23.84 4.08 -5.36
CA SER A 42 25.01 4.00 -6.23
C SER A 42 24.62 4.00 -7.70
N LEU A 43 25.34 4.75 -8.53
CA LEU A 43 25.18 4.69 -9.98
C LEU A 43 25.72 3.40 -10.60
N GLU A 44 26.67 2.74 -9.92
CA GLU A 44 27.27 1.47 -10.37
C GLU A 44 26.32 0.29 -10.15
N GLY A 45 25.38 0.44 -9.21
CA GLY A 45 24.39 -0.59 -8.89
C GLY A 45 25.07 -1.91 -8.48
N CYS A 46 24.57 -3.03 -9.01
CA CYS A 46 25.09 -4.35 -8.67
C CYS A 46 26.49 -4.64 -9.19
N GLN A 47 27.03 -3.86 -10.12
CA GLN A 47 28.37 -4.04 -10.67
C GLN A 47 29.47 -3.82 -9.61
N GLY A 48 29.22 -2.99 -8.60
CA GLY A 48 30.10 -2.77 -7.46
C GLY A 48 30.02 -3.84 -6.37
N CYS A 49 29.11 -4.80 -6.48
CA CYS A 49 28.88 -5.84 -5.49
C CYS A 49 29.52 -7.18 -5.88
N ASP A 50 30.07 -7.89 -4.90
CA ASP A 50 30.46 -9.29 -5.08
C ASP A 50 29.22 -10.22 -5.17
N SER A 51 29.45 -11.47 -5.61
CA SER A 51 28.37 -12.45 -5.79
C SER A 51 27.65 -12.79 -4.47
N GLY A 52 28.33 -12.75 -3.34
CA GLY A 52 27.75 -12.98 -2.02
C GLY A 52 26.79 -11.88 -1.61
N LYS A 53 27.13 -10.62 -1.87
CA LYS A 53 26.23 -9.47 -1.64
C LYS A 53 24.99 -9.53 -2.52
N VAL A 54 25.17 -9.84 -3.81
CA VAL A 54 24.04 -9.99 -4.75
C VAL A 54 23.08 -11.08 -4.30
N ALA A 55 23.58 -12.26 -3.96
CA ALA A 55 22.76 -13.37 -3.47
C ALA A 55 22.02 -13.02 -2.18
N SER A 56 22.68 -12.31 -1.24
CA SER A 56 22.07 -11.85 0.00
C SER A 56 20.94 -10.83 -0.24
N CYS A 57 21.14 -9.90 -1.16
CA CYS A 57 20.09 -8.93 -1.55
C CYS A 57 18.89 -9.65 -2.18
N GLN A 58 19.11 -10.61 -3.06
CA GLN A 58 18.03 -11.38 -3.70
C GLN A 58 17.22 -12.18 -2.67
N GLY A 59 17.90 -12.82 -1.70
CA GLY A 59 17.24 -13.55 -0.62
C GLY A 59 16.36 -12.64 0.27
N ARG A 60 16.86 -11.48 0.63
CA ARG A 60 16.07 -10.48 1.40
C ARG A 60 14.89 -9.95 0.59
N LEU A 61 15.09 -9.73 -0.70
CA LEU A 61 14.04 -9.26 -1.59
C LEU A 61 12.88 -10.26 -1.68
N ASN A 62 13.17 -11.54 -1.87
CA ASN A 62 12.15 -12.58 -1.91
C ASN A 62 11.32 -12.63 -0.62
N SER A 63 11.98 -12.54 0.53
CA SER A 63 11.29 -12.49 1.84
C SER A 63 10.42 -11.25 1.98
N PHE A 64 10.94 -10.09 1.55
CA PHE A 64 10.19 -8.84 1.54
C PHE A 64 8.92 -8.93 0.68
N GLU A 65 9.01 -9.45 -0.53
CA GLU A 65 7.90 -9.55 -1.47
C GLU A 65 6.71 -10.30 -0.86
N HIS A 66 6.94 -11.44 -0.23
CA HIS A 66 5.89 -12.22 0.41
C HIS A 66 5.22 -11.49 1.57
N VAL A 67 6.01 -10.98 2.48
CA VAL A 67 5.48 -10.29 3.68
C VAL A 67 4.75 -9.01 3.32
N PHE A 68 5.27 -8.26 2.35
CA PHE A 68 4.68 -7.02 1.89
C PHE A 68 3.33 -7.25 1.19
N LEU A 69 3.25 -8.21 0.29
CA LEU A 69 2.00 -8.53 -0.41
C LEU A 69 0.90 -8.96 0.56
N ASP A 70 1.22 -9.87 1.47
CA ASP A 70 0.27 -10.35 2.47
C ASP A 70 -0.24 -9.20 3.35
N PHE A 71 0.66 -8.31 3.75
CA PHE A 71 0.30 -7.13 4.54
C PHE A 71 -0.64 -6.19 3.79
N VAL A 72 -0.36 -5.88 2.53
CA VAL A 72 -1.21 -4.97 1.72
C VAL A 72 -2.60 -5.57 1.49
N ILE A 73 -2.69 -6.86 1.21
CA ILE A 73 -3.97 -7.54 1.06
C ILE A 73 -4.80 -7.45 2.35
N GLU A 74 -4.17 -7.69 3.50
CA GLU A 74 -4.85 -7.63 4.79
C GLU A 74 -5.27 -6.20 5.15
N HIS A 75 -4.41 -5.22 4.87
CA HIS A 75 -4.71 -3.80 5.05
C HIS A 75 -5.96 -3.38 4.27
N PHE A 76 -6.04 -3.69 2.99
CA PHE A 76 -7.22 -3.36 2.17
C PHE A 76 -8.50 -4.06 2.67
N LYS A 77 -8.40 -5.32 3.10
CA LYS A 77 -9.54 -6.02 3.72
C LYS A 77 -10.01 -5.35 5.01
N ASN A 78 -9.07 -4.88 5.84
CA ASN A 78 -9.39 -4.20 7.09
C ASN A 78 -10.10 -2.88 6.83
N GLU A 79 -9.61 -2.07 5.89
CA GLU A 79 -10.27 -0.83 5.48
C GLU A 79 -11.68 -1.08 4.94
N GLU A 80 -11.84 -2.01 4.02
CA GLU A 80 -13.14 -2.36 3.45
C GLU A 80 -14.12 -2.87 4.52
N LYS A 81 -13.62 -3.64 5.49
CA LYS A 81 -14.42 -4.10 6.63
C LYS A 81 -14.88 -2.93 7.52
N ILE A 82 -14.03 -1.95 7.76
CA ILE A 82 -14.38 -0.74 8.49
C ILE A 82 -15.39 0.08 7.69
N MET A 83 -15.13 0.33 6.41
CA MET A 83 -16.05 1.04 5.52
C MET A 83 -17.41 0.36 5.45
N SER A 84 -17.47 -0.96 5.39
CA SER A 84 -18.72 -1.72 5.35
C SER A 84 -19.61 -1.52 6.59
N LYS A 85 -19.01 -1.20 7.73
CA LYS A 85 -19.76 -0.86 8.96
C LYS A 85 -20.25 0.57 8.99
N ILE A 86 -19.56 1.45 8.25
CA ILE A 86 -19.88 2.89 8.20
C ILE A 86 -21.00 3.15 7.20
N PHE A 87 -20.96 2.50 6.05
CA PHE A 87 -21.93 2.63 4.98
C PHE A 87 -23.02 1.57 5.12
N SER A 88 -24.19 1.94 5.62
CA SER A 88 -25.30 1.02 5.89
C SER A 88 -25.86 0.34 4.64
N ASN A 89 -25.64 0.91 3.45
CA ASN A 89 -26.08 0.34 2.18
C ASN A 89 -24.89 0.28 1.19
N GLN A 90 -24.08 -0.78 1.33
CA GLN A 90 -22.84 -0.99 0.57
C GLN A 90 -23.09 -1.07 -0.93
N ASP A 91 -24.16 -1.73 -1.36
CA ASP A 91 -24.45 -1.96 -2.78
C ASP A 91 -24.79 -0.67 -3.55
N THR A 92 -25.26 0.35 -2.84
CA THR A 92 -25.62 1.65 -3.44
C THR A 92 -24.65 2.76 -3.08
N ASN A 93 -23.66 2.52 -2.23
CA ASN A 93 -22.66 3.52 -1.86
C ASN A 93 -21.56 3.60 -2.91
N GLU A 94 -21.61 4.65 -3.72
CA GLU A 94 -20.65 4.90 -4.80
C GLU A 94 -19.22 5.07 -4.29
N CYS A 95 -19.03 5.75 -3.15
CA CYS A 95 -17.70 5.96 -2.57
C CYS A 95 -17.06 4.63 -2.14
N PHE A 96 -17.83 3.77 -1.49
CA PHE A 96 -17.35 2.45 -1.08
C PHE A 96 -16.98 1.58 -2.29
N ARG A 97 -17.83 1.56 -3.30
CA ARG A 97 -17.60 0.81 -4.53
C ARG A 97 -16.35 1.28 -5.29
N LEU A 98 -16.16 2.59 -5.41
CA LEU A 98 -14.98 3.17 -6.05
C LEU A 98 -13.70 2.86 -5.27
N HIS A 99 -13.74 2.90 -3.95
CA HIS A 99 -12.61 2.57 -3.11
C HIS A 99 -12.19 1.09 -3.26
N GLN A 100 -13.16 0.17 -3.27
CA GLN A 100 -12.89 -1.24 -3.54
C GLN A 100 -12.28 -1.47 -4.93
N GLN A 101 -12.81 -0.81 -5.96
CA GLN A 101 -12.25 -0.90 -7.32
C GLN A 101 -10.82 -0.38 -7.39
N GLU A 102 -10.49 0.66 -6.63
CA GLU A 102 -9.12 1.17 -6.56
C GLU A 102 -8.20 0.19 -5.84
N HIS A 103 -8.62 -0.47 -4.76
CA HIS A 103 -7.86 -1.55 -4.13
C HIS A 103 -7.55 -2.68 -5.10
N ASP A 104 -8.54 -3.15 -5.87
CA ASP A 104 -8.35 -4.18 -6.88
C ASP A 104 -7.36 -3.75 -7.97
N LYS A 105 -7.42 -2.50 -8.39
CA LYS A 105 -6.49 -1.94 -9.37
C LYS A 105 -5.07 -1.88 -8.80
N LEU A 106 -4.89 -1.36 -7.58
CA LEU A 106 -3.60 -1.29 -6.90
C LEU A 106 -2.96 -2.67 -6.73
N LEU A 107 -3.74 -3.68 -6.33
CA LEU A 107 -3.24 -5.05 -6.21
C LEU A 107 -2.73 -5.59 -7.55
N ARG A 108 -3.45 -5.36 -8.64
CA ARG A 108 -3.00 -5.78 -9.98
C ARG A 108 -1.72 -5.06 -10.42
N GLU A 109 -1.64 -3.75 -10.21
CA GLU A 109 -0.45 -2.97 -10.53
C GLU A 109 0.76 -3.41 -9.68
N MET A 110 0.54 -3.63 -8.39
CA MET A 110 1.57 -4.12 -7.48
C MET A 110 2.10 -5.49 -7.88
N GLN A 111 1.22 -6.43 -8.21
CA GLN A 111 1.62 -7.77 -8.68
C GLN A 111 2.44 -7.68 -9.97
N SER A 112 2.06 -6.81 -10.90
CA SER A 112 2.84 -6.55 -12.12
C SER A 112 4.22 -5.98 -11.82
N LEU A 113 4.32 -5.03 -10.90
CA LEU A 113 5.59 -4.45 -10.46
C LEU A 113 6.48 -5.47 -9.75
N MET A 114 5.91 -6.33 -8.91
CA MET A 114 6.64 -7.41 -8.22
C MET A 114 7.17 -8.44 -9.22
N HIS A 115 6.37 -8.81 -10.21
CA HIS A 115 6.84 -9.70 -11.28
C HIS A 115 8.02 -9.10 -12.06
N LYS A 116 7.93 -7.82 -12.39
CA LYS A 116 9.04 -7.10 -13.04
C LYS A 116 10.28 -7.05 -12.15
N LEU A 117 10.09 -6.76 -10.86
CA LEU A 117 11.18 -6.73 -9.87
C LEU A 117 11.92 -8.05 -9.80
N SER A 118 11.20 -9.17 -9.68
CA SER A 118 11.79 -10.51 -9.68
C SER A 118 12.53 -10.83 -10.98
N THR A 119 11.92 -10.53 -12.12
CA THR A 119 12.51 -10.79 -13.44
C THR A 119 13.83 -10.02 -13.65
N GLU A 120 13.84 -8.73 -13.31
CA GLU A 120 15.05 -7.90 -13.45
C GLU A 120 16.12 -8.27 -12.43
N SER A 121 15.72 -8.66 -11.20
CA SER A 121 16.64 -9.17 -10.20
C SER A 121 17.33 -10.46 -10.64
N ASP A 122 16.61 -11.40 -11.25
CA ASP A 122 17.15 -12.64 -11.79
C ASP A 122 18.14 -12.39 -12.93
N ARG A 123 17.98 -11.28 -13.65
CA ARG A 123 18.93 -10.82 -14.69
C ARG A 123 20.16 -10.09 -14.15
N GLY A 124 20.29 -9.94 -12.85
CA GLY A 124 21.40 -9.24 -12.21
C GLY A 124 21.24 -7.72 -12.11
N HIS A 125 20.02 -7.20 -12.34
CA HIS A 125 19.68 -5.77 -12.25
C HIS A 125 18.97 -5.41 -10.95
N THR A 126 19.28 -6.08 -9.86
CA THR A 126 18.56 -5.99 -8.57
C THR A 126 18.46 -4.56 -8.03
N SER A 127 19.55 -3.79 -8.02
CA SER A 127 19.54 -2.43 -7.46
C SER A 127 18.67 -1.47 -8.25
N VAL A 128 18.71 -1.54 -9.57
CA VAL A 128 17.87 -0.71 -10.45
C VAL A 128 16.42 -1.10 -10.30
N ALA A 129 16.13 -2.40 -10.26
CA ALA A 129 14.78 -2.93 -10.09
C ALA A 129 14.18 -2.55 -8.75
N ILE A 130 14.93 -2.60 -7.65
CA ILE A 130 14.47 -2.16 -6.31
C ILE A 130 14.16 -0.65 -6.31
N ARG A 131 15.01 0.18 -6.91
CA ARG A 131 14.76 1.63 -7.01
C ARG A 131 13.49 1.95 -7.79
N GLU A 132 13.29 1.30 -8.93
CA GLU A 132 12.11 1.51 -9.75
C GLU A 132 10.84 1.05 -9.02
N PHE A 133 10.88 -0.13 -8.42
CA PHE A 133 9.77 -0.66 -7.62
C PHE A 133 9.44 0.28 -6.45
N HIS A 134 10.44 0.68 -5.67
CA HIS A 134 10.26 1.61 -4.55
C HIS A 134 9.59 2.92 -4.99
N TYR A 135 10.09 3.52 -6.06
CA TYR A 135 9.51 4.77 -6.59
C TYR A 135 8.05 4.58 -7.00
N ARG A 136 7.76 3.56 -7.79
CA ARG A 136 6.41 3.30 -8.30
C ARG A 136 5.41 2.95 -7.19
N ILE A 137 5.80 2.11 -6.26
CA ILE A 137 4.96 1.75 -5.11
C ILE A 137 4.69 2.96 -4.22
N THR A 138 5.69 3.78 -3.94
CA THR A 138 5.52 5.01 -3.14
C THR A 138 4.55 5.97 -3.82
N GLU A 139 4.63 6.13 -5.13
CA GLU A 139 3.72 6.96 -5.91
C GLU A 139 2.28 6.43 -5.88
N LEU A 140 2.09 5.12 -6.08
CA LEU A 140 0.78 4.47 -6.08
C LEU A 140 0.08 4.60 -4.72
N PHE A 141 0.75 4.25 -3.63
CA PHE A 141 0.18 4.37 -2.29
C PHE A 141 -0.03 5.82 -1.87
N GLY A 142 0.88 6.72 -2.21
CA GLY A 142 0.72 8.14 -1.93
C GLY A 142 -0.48 8.75 -2.66
N THR A 143 -0.73 8.35 -3.90
CA THR A 143 -1.90 8.78 -4.66
C THR A 143 -3.18 8.19 -4.08
N HIS A 144 -3.18 6.90 -3.74
CA HIS A 144 -4.31 6.23 -3.10
C HIS A 144 -4.68 6.91 -1.78
N ALA A 145 -3.72 7.15 -0.90
CA ALA A 145 -3.95 7.82 0.37
C ALA A 145 -4.62 9.19 0.19
N ARG A 146 -4.10 10.02 -0.72
CA ARG A 146 -4.66 11.37 -0.95
C ARG A 146 -6.05 11.35 -1.58
N MET A 147 -6.32 10.42 -2.47
CA MET A 147 -7.57 10.40 -3.26
C MET A 147 -8.69 9.62 -2.59
N PHE A 148 -8.36 8.62 -1.77
CA PHE A 148 -9.32 7.68 -1.21
C PHE A 148 -9.29 7.63 0.33
N ASP A 149 -8.14 7.38 0.94
CA ASP A 149 -8.04 7.19 2.40
C ASP A 149 -8.23 8.49 3.16
N ASP A 150 -7.54 9.57 2.79
CA ASP A 150 -7.64 10.86 3.45
C ASP A 150 -9.06 11.43 3.44
N PRO A 151 -9.79 11.42 2.30
CA PRO A 151 -11.20 11.84 2.29
C PRO A 151 -12.08 10.99 3.20
N PHE A 152 -11.83 9.67 3.27
CA PHE A 152 -12.54 8.76 4.14
C PHE A 152 -12.23 9.02 5.62
N MET A 153 -10.96 9.27 5.96
CA MET A 153 -10.49 9.54 7.32
C MET A 153 -10.90 10.92 7.84
N ARG A 154 -11.12 11.90 6.95
CA ARG A 154 -11.46 13.28 7.29
C ARG A 154 -12.95 13.56 7.32
N GLN A 155 -13.82 12.57 7.43
CA GLN A 155 -15.24 12.83 7.56
C GLN A 155 -15.47 13.91 8.63
N PRO A 156 -16.25 14.97 8.33
CA PRO A 156 -16.35 16.11 9.22
C PRO A 156 -16.91 15.67 10.58
N LYS A 157 -16.21 16.06 11.63
CA LYS A 157 -16.84 16.13 12.95
C LYS A 157 -17.99 17.10 12.80
N ASP A 158 -19.22 16.62 12.90
CA ASP A 158 -20.36 17.52 12.99
C ASP A 158 -20.09 18.52 14.11
N ASN A 159 -20.15 19.79 13.73
CA ASN A 159 -19.88 20.91 14.61
C ASN A 159 -20.60 20.72 15.95
N GLU A 160 -19.83 20.56 17.01
CA GLU A 160 -20.31 20.92 18.34
C GLU A 160 -20.78 22.39 18.29
N LYS A 161 -22.09 22.56 18.30
CA LYS A 161 -22.73 23.83 18.61
C LYS A 161 -22.96 23.92 20.09
#